data_9b29f770836e896ad7e90b92e9c284c7
#
_entry.id   9b29f770836e896ad7e90b92e9c284c7
#
_cell.length_a   1.000
_cell.length_b   1.000
_cell.length_c   1.000
_cell.angle_alpha   90.00
_cell.angle_beta   90.00
_cell.angle_gamma   90.00
#
_symmetry.space_group_name_H-M   'P 1'
#
loop_
_entity.id
_entity.type
_entity.pdbx_description
1 polymer ?
#
loop_
_entity_poly.entity_id
_entity_poly.type
_entity_poly.pdbx_seq_one_letter_code
_entity_poly.pdbx_strand_id
1 'polypeptide(L)'
;VVSDPDTGERIETVVDLTTLKPKEFKLIGDENGYFDFTLPISKKKVKFKYLTRKEEKQLSLITKMENYGTKAQMLTEMGKSLMRMASSDELISNQEKSEVEKANKLIRRWCEKLKKKSDKPYTRMITNILQLQVVSIDGNTDRKFINKFINSMPARDSLMLRRHINDNAPGINFNITVERPESMGGGSFETFLNWDDSVFLNISELREKS
;
A
#
# COMPACT_ATOMS: atom_id res chain seq x y z
N VAL A 1 23.93 4.77 -0.28
CA VAL A 1 24.76 3.67 0.23
C VAL A 1 24.12 2.36 -0.19
N VAL A 2 24.84 1.49 -0.86
CA VAL A 2 24.41 0.14 -1.27
C VAL A 2 25.29 -0.90 -0.59
N SER A 3 24.75 -2.10 -0.35
CA SER A 3 25.53 -3.21 0.19
C SER A 3 25.94 -4.13 -0.95
N ASP A 4 27.22 -4.47 -0.99
CA ASP A 4 27.75 -5.46 -1.94
C ASP A 4 27.20 -6.85 -1.55
N PRO A 5 26.54 -7.55 -2.47
CA PRO A 5 25.95 -8.87 -2.17
C PRO A 5 26.99 -9.96 -1.89
N ASP A 6 28.23 -9.81 -2.40
CA ASP A 6 29.29 -10.82 -2.26
C ASP A 6 30.10 -10.65 -0.96
N THR A 7 30.39 -9.39 -0.59
CA THR A 7 31.24 -9.09 0.59
C THR A 7 30.43 -8.60 1.79
N GLY A 8 29.21 -8.12 1.59
CA GLY A 8 28.39 -7.49 2.62
C GLY A 8 28.85 -6.06 3.01
N GLU A 9 29.88 -5.55 2.38
CA GLU A 9 30.42 -4.22 2.64
C GLU A 9 29.49 -3.13 2.08
N ARG A 10 29.52 -1.95 2.72
CA ARG A 10 28.73 -0.80 2.31
C ARG A 10 29.55 0.13 1.43
N ILE A 11 29.04 0.40 0.24
CA ILE A 11 29.68 1.28 -0.75
C ILE A 11 28.82 2.54 -0.90
N GLU A 12 29.43 3.69 -0.71
CA GLU A 12 28.81 4.96 -1.06
C GLU A 12 28.99 5.21 -2.56
N THR A 13 27.89 5.37 -3.25
CA THR A 13 27.88 5.65 -4.69
C THR A 13 26.86 6.71 -5.02
N VAL A 14 27.15 7.50 -6.05
CA VAL A 14 26.22 8.47 -6.62
C VAL A 14 25.56 7.82 -7.84
N VAL A 15 24.25 7.76 -7.83
CA VAL A 15 23.48 7.18 -8.93
C VAL A 15 22.81 8.31 -9.71
N ASP A 16 23.09 8.38 -11.00
CA ASP A 16 22.37 9.28 -11.90
C ASP A 16 21.00 8.67 -12.23
N LEU A 17 19.94 9.25 -11.69
CA LEU A 17 18.57 8.79 -11.87
C LEU A 17 18.09 8.92 -13.32
N THR A 18 18.74 9.74 -14.15
CA THR A 18 18.38 9.89 -15.58
C THR A 18 18.80 8.67 -16.40
N THR A 19 19.70 7.84 -15.89
CA THR A 19 20.14 6.59 -16.54
C THR A 19 19.18 5.42 -16.32
N LEU A 20 18.25 5.56 -15.38
CA LEU A 20 17.26 4.53 -15.09
C LEU A 20 16.32 4.34 -16.29
N LYS A 21 16.18 3.09 -16.71
CA LYS A 21 15.33 2.75 -17.86
C LYS A 21 13.94 2.32 -17.40
N PRO A 22 12.89 2.62 -18.17
CA PRO A 22 11.58 2.05 -17.93
C PRO A 22 11.65 0.53 -18.06
N LYS A 23 10.85 -0.18 -17.26
CA LYS A 23 10.64 -1.62 -17.45
C LYS A 23 9.98 -1.88 -18.79
N GLU A 24 10.43 -2.93 -19.48
CA GLU A 24 9.78 -3.35 -20.71
C GLU A 24 8.37 -3.85 -20.40
N PHE A 25 7.37 -3.18 -20.96
CA PHE A 25 5.97 -3.56 -20.78
C PHE A 25 5.55 -4.53 -21.88
N LYS A 26 5.32 -5.80 -21.54
CA LYS A 26 5.09 -6.90 -22.50
C LYS A 26 3.62 -7.24 -22.70
N LEU A 27 2.73 -6.74 -21.84
CA LEU A 27 1.32 -7.06 -21.96
C LEU A 27 0.65 -6.25 -23.05
N ILE A 28 -0.16 -6.92 -23.87
CA ILE A 28 -1.02 -6.29 -24.86
C ILE A 28 -2.40 -6.14 -24.24
N GLY A 29 -2.83 -4.91 -24.00
CA GLY A 29 -4.16 -4.59 -23.50
C GLY A 29 -5.21 -4.60 -24.63
N ASP A 30 -6.46 -4.79 -24.25
CA ASP A 30 -7.59 -4.52 -25.15
C ASP A 30 -7.83 -3.00 -25.28
N GLU A 31 -8.84 -2.61 -26.09
CA GLU A 31 -9.19 -1.20 -26.35
C GLU A 31 -9.48 -0.39 -25.07
N ASN A 32 -9.87 -1.07 -23.98
CA ASN A 32 -10.13 -0.46 -22.68
C ASN A 32 -8.91 -0.48 -21.75
N GLY A 33 -7.77 -1.00 -22.20
CA GLY A 33 -6.56 -1.16 -21.39
C GLY A 33 -6.67 -2.29 -20.36
N TYR A 34 -7.49 -3.32 -20.62
CA TYR A 34 -7.60 -4.50 -19.79
C TYR A 34 -6.72 -5.63 -20.33
N PHE A 35 -6.20 -6.46 -19.44
CA PHE A 35 -5.27 -7.54 -19.73
C PHE A 35 -5.88 -8.88 -19.38
N ASP A 36 -5.58 -9.91 -20.17
CA ASP A 36 -6.08 -11.25 -19.97
C ASP A 36 -5.10 -12.13 -19.18
N PHE A 37 -5.64 -12.96 -18.28
CA PHE A 37 -4.90 -14.00 -17.59
C PHE A 37 -5.77 -15.22 -17.35
N THR A 38 -5.23 -16.42 -17.57
CA THR A 38 -5.94 -17.68 -17.27
C THR A 38 -5.42 -18.26 -15.95
N LEU A 39 -6.31 -18.42 -14.99
CA LEU A 39 -5.99 -18.97 -13.68
C LEU A 39 -5.59 -20.46 -13.81
N PRO A 40 -4.47 -20.89 -13.18
CA PRO A 40 -3.94 -22.24 -13.40
C PRO A 40 -4.78 -23.37 -12.80
N ILE A 41 -5.46 -23.14 -11.67
CA ILE A 41 -6.26 -24.16 -10.99
C ILE A 41 -7.71 -24.14 -11.46
N SER A 42 -8.38 -23.01 -11.31
CA SER A 42 -9.80 -22.88 -11.69
C SER A 42 -10.04 -22.84 -13.19
N LYS A 43 -8.97 -22.66 -14.00
CA LYS A 43 -9.02 -22.53 -15.47
C LYS A 43 -9.90 -21.38 -15.98
N LYS A 44 -10.25 -20.45 -15.11
CA LYS A 44 -11.06 -19.28 -15.44
C LYS A 44 -10.23 -18.23 -16.15
N LYS A 45 -10.82 -17.56 -17.16
CA LYS A 45 -10.24 -16.42 -17.81
C LYS A 45 -10.57 -15.15 -17.03
N VAL A 46 -9.56 -14.44 -16.60
CA VAL A 46 -9.71 -13.20 -15.82
C VAL A 46 -9.22 -12.04 -16.66
N LYS A 47 -10.02 -10.99 -16.78
CA LYS A 47 -9.55 -9.69 -17.26
C LYS A 47 -9.22 -8.81 -16.04
N PHE A 48 -8.05 -8.18 -16.07
CA PHE A 48 -7.60 -7.31 -15.00
C PHE A 48 -7.08 -5.98 -15.57
N LYS A 49 -6.95 -5.00 -14.68
CA LYS A 49 -6.35 -3.69 -14.98
C LYS A 49 -5.37 -3.29 -13.89
N TYR A 50 -4.48 -2.36 -14.20
CA TYR A 50 -3.70 -1.68 -13.20
C TYR A 50 -4.55 -0.64 -12.47
N LEU A 51 -4.27 -0.46 -11.18
CA LEU A 51 -4.99 0.53 -10.38
C LEU A 51 -4.61 1.95 -10.79
N THR A 52 -5.61 2.80 -10.87
CA THR A 52 -5.40 4.23 -11.00
C THR A 52 -5.06 4.83 -9.63
N ARG A 53 -4.40 5.99 -9.60
CA ARG A 53 -4.10 6.71 -8.34
C ARG A 53 -5.36 6.98 -7.49
N LYS A 54 -6.51 7.15 -8.11
CA LYS A 54 -7.79 7.31 -7.40
C LYS A 54 -8.17 6.01 -6.67
N GLU A 55 -8.00 4.88 -7.33
CA GLU A 55 -8.30 3.55 -6.75
C GLU A 55 -7.30 3.18 -5.66
N GLU A 56 -6.02 3.53 -5.81
CA GLU A 56 -5.01 3.37 -4.76
C GLU A 56 -5.35 4.17 -3.49
N LYS A 57 -5.83 5.41 -3.65
CA LYS A 57 -6.33 6.21 -2.53
C LYS A 57 -7.55 5.56 -1.86
N GLN A 58 -8.49 5.02 -2.64
CA GLN A 58 -9.62 4.28 -2.10
C GLN A 58 -9.17 3.04 -1.33
N LEU A 59 -8.23 2.27 -1.88
CA LEU A 59 -7.65 1.10 -1.23
C LEU A 59 -7.00 1.48 0.11
N SER A 60 -6.22 2.55 0.14
CA SER A 60 -5.62 3.07 1.37
C SER A 60 -6.67 3.41 2.44
N LEU A 61 -7.78 4.05 2.04
CA LEU A 61 -8.87 4.35 2.96
C LEU A 61 -9.54 3.07 3.48
N ILE A 62 -9.85 2.10 2.60
CA ILE A 62 -10.45 0.81 2.98
C ILE A 62 -9.53 0.09 3.98
N THR A 63 -8.23 0.01 3.69
CA THR A 63 -7.26 -0.64 4.57
C THR A 63 -7.19 0.04 5.95
N LYS A 64 -7.19 1.38 5.98
CA LYS A 64 -7.26 2.13 7.24
C LYS A 64 -8.54 1.85 8.01
N MET A 65 -9.68 1.75 7.32
CA MET A 65 -10.98 1.46 7.94
C MET A 65 -11.09 0.02 8.45
N GLU A 66 -10.42 -0.95 7.82
CA GLU A 66 -10.38 -2.34 8.26
C GLU A 66 -9.48 -2.54 9.50
N ASN A 67 -8.48 -1.69 9.68
CA ASN A 67 -7.58 -1.75 10.83
C ASN A 67 -8.29 -1.27 12.11
N TYR A 68 -8.61 -2.20 13.01
CA TYR A 68 -9.26 -1.88 14.28
C TYR A 68 -8.45 -0.93 15.16
N GLY A 69 -7.11 -1.02 15.14
CA GLY A 69 -6.23 -0.10 15.85
C GLY A 69 -6.37 1.33 15.34
N THR A 70 -6.42 1.53 14.03
CA THR A 70 -6.65 2.85 13.40
C THR A 70 -8.04 3.39 13.73
N LYS A 71 -9.08 2.53 13.70
CA LYS A 71 -10.43 2.93 14.14
C LYS A 71 -10.45 3.39 15.59
N ALA A 72 -9.76 2.67 16.48
CA ALA A 72 -9.66 3.06 17.88
C ALA A 72 -8.94 4.40 18.05
N GLN A 73 -7.87 4.66 17.28
CA GLN A 73 -7.18 5.95 17.27
C GLN A 73 -8.09 7.09 16.79
N MET A 74 -8.79 6.90 15.66
CA MET A 74 -9.73 7.89 15.12
C MET A 74 -10.81 8.26 16.14
N LEU A 75 -11.44 7.26 16.77
CA LEU A 75 -12.46 7.48 17.79
C LEU A 75 -11.89 8.19 19.03
N THR A 76 -10.65 7.87 19.42
CA THR A 76 -9.98 8.54 20.53
C THR A 76 -9.74 10.02 20.24
N GLU A 77 -9.28 10.35 19.03
CA GLU A 77 -9.06 11.74 18.63
C GLU A 77 -10.38 12.53 18.50
N MET A 78 -11.43 11.90 17.97
CA MET A 78 -12.76 12.50 17.96
C MET A 78 -13.26 12.82 19.39
N GLY A 79 -13.10 11.87 20.32
CA GLY A 79 -13.46 12.07 21.73
C GLY A 79 -12.68 13.22 22.39
N LYS A 80 -11.38 13.33 22.11
CA LYS A 80 -10.54 14.45 22.59
C LYS A 80 -10.98 15.78 22.00
N SER A 81 -11.32 15.80 20.70
CA SER A 81 -11.80 17.02 20.01
C SER A 81 -13.12 17.52 20.62
N LEU A 82 -14.08 16.60 20.82
CA LEU A 82 -15.36 16.93 21.47
C LEU A 82 -15.17 17.50 22.89
N MET A 83 -14.25 16.89 23.68
CA MET A 83 -13.94 17.39 25.02
C MET A 83 -13.31 18.79 25.00
N ARG A 84 -12.41 19.07 24.06
CA ARG A 84 -11.83 20.40 23.89
C ARG A 84 -12.89 21.45 23.55
N MET A 85 -13.77 21.14 22.60
CA MET A 85 -14.88 22.03 22.22
C MET A 85 -15.78 22.32 23.42
N ALA A 86 -16.18 21.28 24.16
CA ALA A 86 -17.02 21.45 25.35
C ALA A 86 -16.31 22.22 26.50
N SER A 87 -14.98 22.23 26.54
CA SER A 87 -14.22 22.95 27.57
C SER A 87 -13.93 24.39 27.20
N SER A 88 -13.89 24.71 25.90
CA SER A 88 -13.56 26.05 25.39
C SER A 88 -14.76 26.97 25.18
N ASP A 89 -15.95 26.41 25.13
CA ASP A 89 -17.18 27.16 24.88
C ASP A 89 -17.89 27.48 26.22
N GLU A 90 -17.83 28.76 26.59
CA GLU A 90 -18.46 29.27 27.79
C GLU A 90 -20.02 29.27 27.70
N LEU A 91 -20.58 29.13 26.49
CA LEU A 91 -22.01 29.08 26.24
C LEU A 91 -22.60 27.66 26.44
N ILE A 92 -21.76 26.63 26.60
CA ILE A 92 -22.23 25.25 26.82
C ILE A 92 -22.68 25.08 28.26
N SER A 93 -23.93 24.69 28.43
CA SER A 93 -24.55 24.45 29.74
C SER A 93 -23.88 23.26 30.48
N ASN A 94 -23.98 23.23 31.80
CA ASN A 94 -23.45 22.09 32.60
C ASN A 94 -24.13 20.78 32.23
N GLN A 95 -25.36 20.80 31.72
CA GLN A 95 -26.05 19.59 31.25
C GLN A 95 -25.41 19.03 29.98
N GLU A 96 -25.13 19.90 29.00
CA GLU A 96 -24.46 19.52 27.75
C GLU A 96 -23.03 19.00 28.03
N LYS A 97 -22.29 19.63 28.94
CA LYS A 97 -20.97 19.13 29.39
C LYS A 97 -21.06 17.71 29.95
N SER A 98 -22.10 17.43 30.76
CA SER A 98 -22.34 16.07 31.27
C SER A 98 -22.64 15.05 30.17
N GLU A 99 -23.36 15.44 29.12
CA GLU A 99 -23.65 14.56 27.97
C GLU A 99 -22.38 14.27 27.14
N VAL A 100 -21.53 15.27 26.93
CA VAL A 100 -20.25 15.09 26.26
C VAL A 100 -19.33 14.14 27.04
N GLU A 101 -19.32 14.22 28.36
CA GLU A 101 -18.57 13.29 29.21
C GLU A 101 -19.12 11.86 29.12
N LYS A 102 -20.42 11.67 29.11
CA LYS A 102 -21.06 10.36 28.91
C LYS A 102 -20.69 9.78 27.54
N ALA A 103 -20.76 10.58 26.46
CA ALA A 103 -20.39 10.18 25.13
C ALA A 103 -18.91 9.79 25.05
N ASN A 104 -18.02 10.57 25.66
CA ASN A 104 -16.59 10.27 25.70
C ASN A 104 -16.28 8.97 26.47
N LYS A 105 -16.99 8.69 27.55
CA LYS A 105 -16.88 7.43 28.29
C LYS A 105 -17.31 6.22 27.44
N LEU A 106 -18.35 6.40 26.63
CA LEU A 106 -18.80 5.39 25.66
C LEU A 106 -17.74 5.14 24.57
N ILE A 107 -17.19 6.20 23.99
CA ILE A 107 -16.12 6.14 23.00
C ILE A 107 -14.92 5.38 23.54
N ARG A 108 -14.47 5.68 24.77
CA ARG A 108 -13.35 4.96 25.41
C ARG A 108 -13.61 3.46 25.54
N ARG A 109 -14.82 3.04 25.97
CA ARG A 109 -15.21 1.63 26.03
C ARG A 109 -15.17 0.95 24.66
N TRP A 110 -15.61 1.62 23.61
CA TRP A 110 -15.55 1.12 22.25
C TRP A 110 -14.10 1.00 21.75
N CYS A 111 -13.26 1.98 22.03
CA CYS A 111 -11.83 1.93 21.71
C CYS A 111 -11.12 0.74 22.37
N GLU A 112 -11.42 0.45 23.64
CA GLU A 112 -10.87 -0.72 24.34
C GLU A 112 -11.30 -2.03 23.69
N LYS A 113 -12.59 -2.15 23.29
CA LYS A 113 -13.10 -3.32 22.57
C LYS A 113 -12.43 -3.49 21.23
N LEU A 114 -12.19 -2.40 20.48
CA LEU A 114 -11.51 -2.42 19.19
C LEU A 114 -10.03 -2.78 19.35
N LYS A 115 -9.34 -2.27 20.36
CA LYS A 115 -7.95 -2.63 20.66
C LYS A 115 -7.81 -4.13 20.94
N LYS A 116 -8.68 -4.73 21.75
CA LYS A 116 -8.68 -6.17 22.01
C LYS A 116 -8.87 -7.03 20.75
N LYS A 117 -9.55 -6.51 19.72
CA LYS A 117 -9.67 -7.16 18.40
C LYS A 117 -8.46 -6.94 17.50
N SER A 118 -7.67 -5.91 17.78
CA SER A 118 -6.46 -5.54 17.02
C SER A 118 -5.30 -6.54 17.18
N ASP A 119 -5.30 -7.35 18.25
CA ASP A 119 -4.25 -8.34 18.52
C ASP A 119 -4.19 -9.47 17.47
N LYS A 120 -5.17 -9.52 16.57
CA LYS A 120 -5.14 -10.38 15.38
C LYS A 120 -5.37 -9.51 14.15
N PRO A 121 -4.34 -8.88 13.59
CA PRO A 121 -4.48 -8.04 12.42
C PRO A 121 -4.83 -8.90 11.21
N TYR A 122 -6.12 -9.06 10.96
CA TYR A 122 -6.61 -9.65 9.74
C TYR A 122 -6.77 -8.52 8.71
N THR A 123 -5.82 -8.41 7.82
CA THR A 123 -5.94 -7.47 6.70
C THR A 123 -6.45 -8.20 5.45
N ARG A 124 -7.50 -7.68 4.85
CA ARG A 124 -8.01 -8.11 3.55
C ARG A 124 -7.34 -7.37 2.39
N MET A 125 -6.22 -6.72 2.64
CA MET A 125 -5.56 -5.88 1.65
C MET A 125 -5.40 -6.56 0.29
N ILE A 126 -4.90 -7.80 0.27
CA ILE A 126 -4.73 -8.57 -0.97
C ILE A 126 -6.04 -8.80 -1.68
N THR A 127 -7.08 -9.20 -0.94
CA THR A 127 -8.43 -9.42 -1.49
C THR A 127 -9.00 -8.13 -2.06
N ASN A 128 -8.86 -7.02 -1.35
CA ASN A 128 -9.33 -5.70 -1.77
C ASN A 128 -8.60 -5.21 -3.03
N ILE A 129 -7.29 -5.43 -3.13
CA ILE A 129 -6.51 -5.12 -4.34
C ILE A 129 -7.07 -5.91 -5.53
N LEU A 130 -7.21 -7.23 -5.41
CA LEU A 130 -7.71 -8.06 -6.48
C LEU A 130 -9.16 -7.72 -6.87
N GLN A 131 -10.01 -7.37 -5.90
CA GLN A 131 -11.37 -6.92 -6.17
C GLN A 131 -11.43 -5.62 -6.98
N LEU A 132 -10.45 -4.74 -6.85
CA LEU A 132 -10.36 -3.50 -7.65
C LEU A 132 -9.71 -3.76 -9.02
N GLN A 133 -8.71 -4.65 -9.08
CA GLN A 133 -7.97 -4.95 -10.30
C GLN A 133 -8.75 -5.83 -11.27
N VAL A 134 -9.51 -6.82 -10.78
CA VAL A 134 -10.27 -7.74 -11.64
C VAL A 134 -11.52 -7.06 -12.18
N VAL A 135 -11.64 -7.05 -13.50
CA VAL A 135 -12.73 -6.42 -14.26
C VAL A 135 -13.78 -7.42 -14.68
N SER A 136 -13.37 -8.61 -15.12
CA SER A 136 -14.30 -9.68 -15.49
C SER A 136 -13.72 -11.07 -15.24
N ILE A 137 -14.60 -12.07 -15.12
CA ILE A 137 -14.26 -13.49 -14.99
C ILE A 137 -15.12 -14.28 -15.97
N ASP A 138 -14.49 -14.95 -16.93
CA ASP A 138 -15.17 -15.62 -18.05
C ASP A 138 -16.20 -14.72 -18.76
N GLY A 139 -15.87 -13.44 -18.92
CA GLY A 139 -16.75 -12.43 -19.53
C GLY A 139 -17.81 -11.84 -18.60
N ASN A 140 -17.99 -12.38 -17.40
CA ASN A 140 -18.93 -11.82 -16.43
C ASN A 140 -18.32 -10.63 -15.70
N THR A 141 -18.96 -9.46 -15.79
CA THR A 141 -18.55 -8.18 -15.20
C THR A 141 -19.31 -7.81 -13.93
N ASP A 142 -20.25 -8.67 -13.47
CA ASP A 142 -21.00 -8.38 -12.23
C ASP A 142 -20.07 -8.33 -11.02
N ARG A 143 -20.06 -7.21 -10.35
CA ARG A 143 -19.22 -6.96 -9.18
C ARG A 143 -19.49 -7.88 -8.00
N LYS A 144 -20.74 -8.29 -7.81
CA LYS A 144 -21.10 -9.23 -6.73
C LYS A 144 -20.51 -10.60 -7.01
N PHE A 145 -20.61 -11.04 -8.27
CA PHE A 145 -20.02 -12.31 -8.71
C PHE A 145 -18.50 -12.30 -8.57
N ILE A 146 -17.83 -11.25 -9.07
CA ILE A 146 -16.36 -11.08 -9.01
C ILE A 146 -15.90 -11.10 -7.54
N ASN A 147 -16.53 -10.32 -6.67
CA ASN A 147 -16.18 -10.27 -5.25
C ASN A 147 -16.35 -11.63 -4.55
N LYS A 148 -17.45 -12.35 -4.85
CA LYS A 148 -17.68 -13.69 -4.31
C LYS A 148 -16.61 -14.66 -4.78
N PHE A 149 -16.27 -14.66 -6.07
CA PHE A 149 -15.23 -15.51 -6.63
C PHE A 149 -13.86 -15.23 -6.01
N ILE A 150 -13.44 -13.96 -5.93
CA ILE A 150 -12.15 -13.58 -5.35
C ILE A 150 -12.04 -14.01 -3.88
N ASN A 151 -13.11 -13.90 -3.11
CA ASN A 151 -13.14 -14.36 -1.71
C ASN A 151 -13.00 -15.88 -1.56
N SER A 152 -13.42 -16.65 -2.57
CA SER A 152 -13.36 -18.13 -2.58
C SER A 152 -12.29 -18.71 -3.51
N MET A 153 -11.48 -17.84 -4.13
CA MET A 153 -10.44 -18.23 -5.08
C MET A 153 -9.37 -19.11 -4.41
N PRO A 154 -8.91 -20.20 -5.07
CA PRO A 154 -7.78 -20.98 -4.59
C PRO A 154 -6.55 -20.10 -4.34
N ALA A 155 -5.84 -20.35 -3.24
CA ALA A 155 -4.66 -19.55 -2.87
C ALA A 155 -3.59 -19.52 -3.97
N ARG A 156 -3.41 -20.62 -4.70
CA ARG A 156 -2.47 -20.70 -5.82
C ARG A 156 -2.89 -19.83 -7.00
N ASP A 157 -4.18 -19.77 -7.33
CA ASP A 157 -4.71 -18.88 -8.37
C ASP A 157 -4.48 -17.41 -7.99
N SER A 158 -4.79 -17.06 -6.75
CA SER A 158 -4.54 -15.71 -6.21
C SER A 158 -3.06 -15.32 -6.26
N LEU A 159 -2.16 -16.25 -5.88
CA LEU A 159 -0.72 -16.02 -5.92
C LEU A 159 -0.22 -15.81 -7.35
N MET A 160 -0.63 -16.68 -8.28
CA MET A 160 -0.17 -16.62 -9.67
C MET A 160 -0.71 -15.39 -10.40
N LEU A 161 -1.96 -15.00 -10.15
CA LEU A 161 -2.53 -13.77 -10.71
C LEU A 161 -1.75 -12.55 -10.21
N ARG A 162 -1.49 -12.44 -8.90
CA ARG A 162 -0.72 -11.33 -8.34
C ARG A 162 0.71 -11.27 -8.88
N ARG A 163 1.37 -12.43 -8.98
CA ARG A 163 2.71 -12.51 -9.55
C ARG A 163 2.70 -12.02 -11.00
N HIS A 164 1.76 -12.51 -11.80
CA HIS A 164 1.62 -12.05 -13.19
C HIS A 164 1.40 -10.55 -13.31
N ILE A 165 0.53 -9.97 -12.47
CA ILE A 165 0.29 -8.53 -12.45
C ILE A 165 1.57 -7.76 -12.06
N ASN A 166 2.29 -8.20 -11.03
CA ASN A 166 3.48 -7.52 -10.54
C ASN A 166 4.68 -7.64 -11.49
N ASP A 167 4.90 -8.81 -12.06
CA ASP A 167 6.04 -9.07 -12.97
C ASP A 167 5.92 -8.25 -14.26
N ASN A 168 4.68 -7.98 -14.67
CA ASN A 168 4.39 -7.18 -15.87
C ASN A 168 3.97 -5.74 -15.55
N ALA A 169 4.07 -5.30 -14.29
CA ALA A 169 3.69 -3.94 -13.93
C ALA A 169 4.59 -2.90 -14.63
N PRO A 170 4.00 -1.85 -15.24
CA PRO A 170 4.78 -0.74 -15.75
C PRO A 170 5.53 -0.06 -14.63
N GLY A 171 6.70 0.48 -14.93
CA GLY A 171 7.51 1.16 -13.92
C GLY A 171 8.92 1.42 -14.39
N ILE A 172 9.76 1.81 -13.48
CA ILE A 172 11.20 2.03 -13.72
C ILE A 172 11.97 0.80 -13.25
N ASN A 173 13.00 0.42 -14.00
CA ASN A 173 13.94 -0.60 -13.55
C ASN A 173 14.94 0.05 -12.60
N PHE A 174 14.89 -0.32 -11.33
CA PHE A 174 15.79 0.18 -10.30
C PHE A 174 17.04 -0.69 -10.13
N ASN A 175 17.30 -1.66 -11.02
CA ASN A 175 18.56 -2.36 -11.02
C ASN A 175 19.65 -1.42 -11.54
N ILE A 176 20.69 -1.26 -10.76
CA ILE A 176 21.85 -0.46 -11.08
C ILE A 176 23.11 -1.30 -11.00
N THR A 177 24.09 -0.96 -11.83
CA THR A 177 25.44 -1.51 -11.75
C THR A 177 26.31 -0.56 -10.94
N VAL A 178 26.96 -1.07 -9.92
CA VAL A 178 27.86 -0.30 -9.02
C VAL A 178 29.28 -0.82 -9.21
N GLU A 179 30.22 0.09 -9.43
CA GLU A 179 31.64 -0.22 -9.50
C GLU A 179 32.22 -0.35 -8.08
N ARG A 180 32.99 -1.41 -7.86
CA ARG A 180 33.75 -1.60 -6.62
C ARG A 180 35.02 -0.75 -6.68
N PRO A 181 35.36 -0.04 -5.59
CA PRO A 181 36.67 0.60 -5.47
C PRO A 181 37.80 -0.43 -5.63
N GLU A 182 38.94 -0.02 -6.18
CA GLU A 182 40.10 -0.89 -6.31
C GLU A 182 40.58 -1.48 -4.96
N SER A 183 40.41 -0.71 -3.88
CA SER A 183 40.70 -1.14 -2.51
C SER A 183 39.85 -2.34 -2.04
N MET A 184 38.70 -2.60 -2.70
CA MET A 184 37.78 -3.71 -2.44
C MET A 184 37.85 -4.80 -3.54
N GLY A 185 38.94 -4.84 -4.30
CA GLY A 185 39.20 -5.85 -5.34
C GLY A 185 38.70 -5.46 -6.74
N GLY A 186 38.13 -4.27 -6.92
CA GLY A 186 37.66 -3.79 -8.23
C GLY A 186 36.47 -4.57 -8.79
N GLY A 187 36.14 -4.30 -10.06
CA GLY A 187 35.00 -4.93 -10.73
C GLY A 187 33.69 -4.23 -10.48
N SER A 188 32.57 -4.86 -10.86
CA SER A 188 31.24 -4.30 -10.70
C SER A 188 30.24 -5.36 -10.27
N PHE A 189 29.15 -4.95 -9.64
CA PHE A 189 28.03 -5.83 -9.26
C PHE A 189 26.70 -5.14 -9.55
N GLU A 190 25.67 -5.95 -9.76
CA GLU A 190 24.32 -5.46 -9.89
C GLU A 190 23.64 -5.46 -8.52
N THR A 191 22.93 -4.38 -8.23
CA THR A 191 22.14 -4.25 -7.02
C THR A 191 20.84 -3.50 -7.31
N PHE A 192 19.90 -3.59 -6.38
CA PHE A 192 18.63 -2.90 -6.49
C PHE A 192 18.68 -1.59 -5.72
N LEU A 193 18.40 -0.47 -6.41
CA LEU A 193 18.23 0.82 -5.76
C LEU A 193 16.96 0.82 -4.93
N ASN A 194 17.12 0.79 -3.61
CA ASN A 194 15.98 0.85 -2.71
C ASN A 194 15.44 2.28 -2.68
N TRP A 195 14.27 2.47 -3.30
CA TRP A 195 13.62 3.76 -3.42
C TRP A 195 12.57 3.87 -2.32
N ASP A 196 12.89 4.60 -1.27
CA ASP A 196 11.95 4.94 -0.20
C ASP A 196 11.77 6.47 -0.09
N ASP A 197 10.80 6.88 0.72
CA ASP A 197 10.49 8.30 0.91
C ASP A 197 11.66 9.11 1.50
N SER A 198 12.68 8.47 2.07
CA SER A 198 13.86 9.14 2.64
C SER A 198 14.73 9.81 1.58
N VAL A 199 14.69 9.31 0.34
CA VAL A 199 15.39 9.90 -0.80
C VAL A 199 14.89 11.34 -1.07
N PHE A 200 13.61 11.60 -0.80
CA PHE A 200 13.02 12.95 -0.98
C PHE A 200 13.22 13.86 0.23
N LEU A 201 13.40 13.31 1.42
CA LEU A 201 13.56 14.11 2.64
C LEU A 201 14.95 14.76 2.75
N ASN A 202 15.97 14.16 2.14
CA ASN A 202 17.34 14.73 2.14
C ASN A 202 17.54 15.90 1.15
N ILE A 203 16.57 16.16 0.25
CA ILE A 203 16.66 17.28 -0.69
C ILE A 203 16.52 18.65 0.03
N SER A 204 15.88 18.69 1.21
CA SER A 204 15.73 19.91 2.00
C SER A 204 17.07 20.39 2.60
N GLU A 205 17.98 19.49 2.95
CA GLU A 205 19.29 19.84 3.53
C GLU A 205 20.29 20.37 2.49
N LEU A 206 20.09 20.06 1.21
CA LEU A 206 20.96 20.56 0.12
C LEU A 206 20.64 21.99 -0.29
N ARG A 207 19.46 22.53 0.09
CA ARG A 207 19.08 23.94 -0.21
C ARG A 207 19.61 24.96 0.79
N GLU A 208 20.07 24.54 1.97
CA GLU A 208 20.63 25.46 2.97
C GLU A 208 22.15 25.69 2.84
N LYS A 209 22.81 25.03 1.88
CA LYS A 209 24.25 25.13 1.63
C LYS A 209 24.62 25.79 0.30
N SER A 210 23.67 26.50 -0.35
CA SER A 210 23.93 27.25 -1.60
C SER A 210 23.77 28.73 -1.38
#